data_092f78094ca2db317a1abe4c0c85a9d6
#
_entry.id   092f78094ca2db317a1abe4c0c85a9d6
#
_cell.length_a   1.000
_cell.length_b   1.000
_cell.length_c   1.000
_cell.angle_alpha   90.00
_cell.angle_beta   90.00
_cell.angle_gamma   90.00
#
_symmetry.space_group_name_H-M   'P 1'
#
loop_
_entity.id
_entity.type
_entity.pdbx_description
1 polymer ?
#
loop_
_entity_poly.entity_id
_entity_poly.type
_entity_poly.pdbx_seq_one_letter_code
_entity_poly.pdbx_strand_id
1 'polypeptide(L)'
;PKQAEIKMVATLGMSKGTRCSLVVVRKDAPEFKSNEEVARWLDGKIIAAPKGSASDQYLRRFFEKYNVKPGEYLNQSIEVIATNFRIGKIDAASLWEPTLSRIATDVGEGTARIVADGSACDNPDLGILNMRADFVKNHPDVAKGYLRAELEAQRYMLDPANWENVINMVSKYAT
;
A
#
# COMPACT_ATOMS: atom_id res chain seq x y z
N PRO A 1 22.37 4.40 -19.24
CA PRO A 1 21.12 4.90 -19.81
C PRO A 1 20.79 6.24 -19.15
N LYS A 2 20.54 7.29 -19.95
CA LYS A 2 20.08 8.58 -19.41
C LYS A 2 18.71 8.33 -18.77
N GLN A 3 18.56 8.64 -17.49
CA GLN A 3 17.24 8.62 -16.84
C GLN A 3 16.33 9.65 -17.54
N ALA A 4 15.13 9.22 -17.89
CA ALA A 4 14.16 10.13 -18.49
C ALA A 4 13.70 11.14 -17.39
N GLU A 5 13.72 12.42 -17.73
CA GLU A 5 13.13 13.45 -16.89
C GLU A 5 11.61 13.21 -16.82
N ILE A 6 11.06 13.15 -15.60
CA ILE A 6 9.62 13.01 -15.37
C ILE A 6 9.08 14.27 -14.70
N LYS A 7 7.84 14.62 -15.00
CA LYS A 7 7.09 15.70 -14.37
C LYS A 7 5.87 15.15 -13.65
N MET A 8 5.69 15.53 -12.41
CA MET A 8 4.43 15.33 -11.72
C MET A 8 3.41 16.32 -12.30
N VAL A 9 2.33 15.80 -12.86
CA VAL A 9 1.33 16.60 -13.59
C VAL A 9 -0.01 16.68 -12.88
N ALA A 10 -0.30 15.73 -12.00
CA ALA A 10 -1.49 15.75 -11.15
C ALA A 10 -1.30 14.89 -9.91
N THR A 11 -2.16 15.12 -8.92
CA THR A 11 -2.38 14.22 -7.79
C THR A 11 -3.63 13.39 -8.05
N LEU A 12 -3.53 12.08 -7.83
CA LEU A 12 -4.66 11.16 -7.99
C LEU A 12 -5.49 11.04 -6.71
N GLY A 13 -4.90 11.38 -5.59
CA GLY A 13 -5.53 11.36 -4.28
C GLY A 13 -4.49 11.31 -3.18
N MET A 14 -4.93 11.60 -1.99
CA MET A 14 -4.12 11.47 -0.77
C MET A 14 -4.95 10.78 0.30
N SER A 15 -4.49 9.66 0.81
CA SER A 15 -5.07 9.08 2.00
C SER A 15 -4.44 9.71 3.25
N LYS A 16 -5.26 10.01 4.25
CA LYS A 16 -4.77 10.48 5.55
C LYS A 16 -4.32 9.33 6.45
N GLY A 17 -3.64 8.33 5.87
CA GLY A 17 -3.03 7.24 6.63
C GLY A 17 -3.90 6.01 6.86
N THR A 18 -5.18 6.04 6.57
CA THR A 18 -6.05 4.88 6.76
C THR A 18 -6.04 3.96 5.54
N ARG A 19 -5.71 2.69 5.72
CA ARG A 19 -5.84 1.57 4.77
C ARG A 19 -4.90 1.51 3.56
N CYS A 20 -3.98 2.45 3.35
CA CYS A 20 -3.07 2.36 2.20
C CYS A 20 -1.80 1.58 2.50
N SER A 21 -1.32 1.63 3.75
CA SER A 21 -0.19 0.83 4.21
C SER A 21 -0.58 0.21 5.56
N LEU A 22 -0.55 -1.10 5.61
CA LEU A 22 -1.07 -1.86 6.75
C LEU A 22 -0.01 -2.82 7.26
N VAL A 23 0.09 -2.98 8.57
CA VAL A 23 0.85 -4.08 9.19
C VAL A 23 -0.09 -5.24 9.41
N VAL A 24 0.26 -6.37 8.83
CA VAL A 24 -0.39 -7.65 9.09
C VAL A 24 0.53 -8.54 9.87
N VAL A 25 -0.05 -9.27 10.79
CA VAL A 25 0.61 -10.33 11.56
C VAL A 25 -0.13 -11.65 11.36
N ARG A 26 0.52 -12.74 11.68
CA ARG A 26 -0.11 -14.05 11.72
C ARG A 26 -1.23 -14.08 12.76
N LYS A 27 -2.24 -14.89 12.54
CA LYS A 27 -3.39 -15.04 13.46
C LYS A 27 -2.98 -15.48 14.86
N ASP A 28 -1.94 -16.28 14.95
CA ASP A 28 -1.40 -16.80 16.22
C ASP A 28 -0.61 -15.76 17.04
N ALA A 29 -0.40 -14.55 16.51
CA ALA A 29 0.14 -13.42 17.25
C ALA A 29 -0.84 -13.00 18.37
N PRO A 30 -0.35 -12.48 19.52
CA PRO A 30 -1.21 -12.02 20.61
C PRO A 30 -2.12 -10.87 20.20
N GLU A 31 -3.21 -10.67 20.92
CA GLU A 31 -4.04 -9.46 20.76
C GLU A 31 -3.29 -8.22 21.22
N PHE A 32 -3.42 -7.12 20.48
CA PHE A 32 -2.78 -5.85 20.78
C PHE A 32 -3.83 -4.78 21.08
N LYS A 33 -3.58 -3.98 22.10
CA LYS A 33 -4.44 -2.87 22.52
C LYS A 33 -3.94 -1.52 22.02
N SER A 34 -2.69 -1.46 21.55
CA SER A 34 -2.07 -0.22 21.07
C SER A 34 -0.96 -0.49 20.05
N ASN A 35 -0.57 0.56 19.31
CA ASN A 35 0.56 0.48 18.39
C ASN A 35 1.90 0.22 19.11
N GLU A 36 2.04 0.64 20.35
CA GLU A 36 3.22 0.37 21.19
C GLU A 36 3.33 -1.13 21.53
N GLU A 37 2.21 -1.81 21.75
CA GLU A 37 2.19 -3.26 21.94
C GLU A 37 2.55 -4.00 20.66
N VAL A 38 2.02 -3.57 19.52
CA VAL A 38 2.40 -4.09 18.20
C VAL A 38 3.91 -3.93 18.00
N ALA A 39 4.44 -2.74 18.26
CA ALA A 39 5.85 -2.43 18.09
C ALA A 39 6.75 -3.33 18.96
N ARG A 40 6.41 -3.48 20.23
CA ARG A 40 7.15 -4.38 21.15
C ARG A 40 7.14 -5.83 20.67
N TRP A 41 6.03 -6.28 20.12
CA TRP A 41 5.94 -7.64 19.59
C TRP A 41 6.73 -7.82 18.29
N LEU A 42 6.78 -6.78 17.44
CA LEU A 42 7.55 -6.78 16.19
C LEU A 42 9.07 -6.77 16.40
N ASP A 43 9.52 -6.37 17.60
CA ASP A 43 10.95 -6.37 17.95
C ASP A 43 11.52 -7.79 17.89
N GLY A 44 12.63 -7.97 17.18
CA GLY A 44 13.25 -9.27 16.97
C GLY A 44 12.52 -10.22 16.00
N LYS A 45 11.40 -9.81 15.38
CA LYS A 45 10.62 -10.62 14.45
C LYS A 45 11.15 -10.57 13.03
N ILE A 46 10.74 -11.55 12.21
CA ILE A 46 11.01 -11.59 10.78
C ILE A 46 9.89 -10.85 10.06
N ILE A 47 10.22 -9.71 9.47
CA ILE A 47 9.25 -8.80 8.85
C ILE A 47 9.59 -8.62 7.38
N ALA A 48 8.59 -8.60 6.50
CA ALA A 48 8.79 -8.45 5.07
C ALA A 48 7.98 -7.29 4.48
N ALA A 49 8.56 -6.63 3.47
CA ALA A 49 7.86 -5.70 2.59
C ALA A 49 8.55 -5.63 1.23
N PRO A 50 7.87 -5.22 0.15
CA PRO A 50 8.51 -4.89 -1.12
C PRO A 50 9.34 -3.62 -0.97
N LYS A 51 10.65 -3.73 -0.99
CA LYS A 51 11.59 -2.62 -0.76
C LYS A 51 11.41 -1.50 -1.78
N GLY A 52 11.41 -0.25 -1.33
CA GLY A 52 11.18 0.94 -2.17
C GLY A 52 9.70 1.23 -2.45
N SER A 53 8.77 0.45 -1.90
CA SER A 53 7.33 0.70 -1.97
C SER A 53 6.85 1.62 -0.85
N ALA A 54 5.59 2.07 -0.94
CA ALA A 54 4.91 2.80 0.14
C ALA A 54 4.89 1.99 1.45
N SER A 55 4.71 0.68 1.38
CA SER A 55 4.74 -0.22 2.54
C SER A 55 6.11 -0.32 3.21
N ASP A 56 7.20 -0.32 2.42
CA ASP A 56 8.57 -0.24 2.97
C ASP A 56 8.79 1.10 3.69
N GLN A 57 8.37 2.21 3.06
CA GLN A 57 8.47 3.53 3.68
C GLN A 57 7.67 3.62 4.99
N TYR A 58 6.46 3.07 4.99
CA TYR A 58 5.61 3.01 6.17
C TYR A 58 6.27 2.23 7.32
N LEU A 59 6.77 1.02 7.04
CA LEU A 59 7.45 0.21 8.08
C LEU A 59 8.68 0.91 8.64
N ARG A 60 9.49 1.56 7.80
CA ARG A 60 10.65 2.32 8.28
C ARG A 60 10.26 3.43 9.24
N ARG A 61 9.19 4.20 8.91
CA ARG A 61 8.65 5.22 9.80
C ARG A 61 8.08 4.63 11.09
N PHE A 62 7.39 3.49 10.98
CA PHE A 62 6.88 2.78 12.15
C PHE A 62 8.02 2.31 13.05
N PHE A 63 9.05 1.70 12.47
CA PHE A 63 10.23 1.26 13.22
C PHE A 63 10.95 2.42 13.90
N GLU A 64 11.12 3.54 13.19
CA GLU A 64 11.74 4.74 13.75
C GLU A 64 10.91 5.32 14.91
N LYS A 65 9.60 5.52 14.70
CA LYS A 65 8.70 6.11 15.70
C LYS A 65 8.64 5.29 16.99
N TYR A 66 8.59 3.97 16.88
CA TYR A 66 8.40 3.06 18.01
C TYR A 66 9.68 2.33 18.43
N ASN A 67 10.84 2.70 17.83
CA ASN A 67 12.15 2.10 18.10
C ASN A 67 12.17 0.56 17.94
N VAL A 68 11.50 0.04 16.91
CA VAL A 68 11.45 -1.39 16.58
C VAL A 68 12.75 -1.80 15.88
N LYS A 69 13.35 -2.89 16.34
CA LYS A 69 14.51 -3.53 15.73
C LYS A 69 14.11 -4.93 15.27
N PRO A 70 13.69 -5.09 14.00
CA PRO A 70 13.35 -6.42 13.51
C PRO A 70 14.56 -7.35 13.57
N GLY A 71 14.34 -8.62 13.88
CA GLY A 71 15.38 -9.63 13.85
C GLY A 71 15.87 -9.85 12.42
N GLU A 72 14.94 -9.80 11.46
CA GLU A 72 15.24 -9.80 10.04
C GLU A 72 14.23 -8.93 9.28
N TYR A 73 14.72 -8.11 8.33
CA TYR A 73 13.87 -7.30 7.46
C TYR A 73 14.07 -7.70 5.99
N LEU A 74 13.09 -8.42 5.45
CA LEU A 74 13.16 -9.07 4.16
C LEU A 74 12.60 -8.18 3.04
N ASN A 75 13.37 -8.06 1.95
CA ASN A 75 12.89 -7.51 0.70
C ASN A 75 12.31 -8.64 -0.17
N GLN A 76 11.00 -8.70 -0.28
CA GLN A 76 10.31 -9.76 -1.05
C GLN A 76 9.20 -9.16 -1.90
N SER A 77 8.90 -9.80 -3.04
CA SER A 77 7.70 -9.46 -3.82
C SER A 77 6.42 -9.88 -3.07
N ILE A 78 5.30 -9.31 -3.48
CA ILE A 78 3.99 -9.56 -2.85
C ILE A 78 3.66 -11.05 -2.82
N GLU A 79 3.92 -11.77 -3.92
CA GLU A 79 3.62 -13.19 -4.08
C GLU A 79 4.49 -14.06 -3.15
N VAL A 80 5.76 -13.68 -3.00
CA VAL A 80 6.70 -14.33 -2.08
C VAL A 80 6.31 -14.08 -0.64
N ILE A 81 5.91 -12.85 -0.30
CA ILE A 81 5.40 -12.52 1.04
C ILE A 81 4.16 -13.35 1.36
N ALA A 82 3.18 -13.42 0.45
CA ALA A 82 1.97 -14.22 0.64
C ALA A 82 2.29 -15.69 0.91
N THR A 83 3.22 -16.26 0.13
CA THR A 83 3.65 -17.64 0.30
C THR A 83 4.37 -17.86 1.64
N ASN A 84 5.33 -17.00 1.97
CA ASN A 84 6.10 -17.13 3.21
C ASN A 84 5.26 -16.89 4.47
N PHE A 85 4.25 -16.02 4.37
CA PHE A 85 3.28 -15.80 5.42
C PHE A 85 2.46 -17.05 5.71
N ARG A 86 1.95 -17.69 4.62
CA ARG A 86 1.18 -18.94 4.69
C ARG A 86 1.94 -20.08 5.37
N ILE A 87 3.21 -20.25 5.05
CA ILE A 87 4.04 -21.34 5.60
C ILE A 87 4.77 -20.95 6.90
N GLY A 88 4.48 -19.77 7.47
CA GLY A 88 5.03 -19.33 8.75
C GLY A 88 6.50 -18.94 8.74
N LYS A 89 7.06 -18.61 7.58
CA LYS A 89 8.46 -18.16 7.47
C LYS A 89 8.68 -16.69 7.82
N ILE A 90 7.62 -15.90 7.87
CA ILE A 90 7.63 -14.50 8.30
C ILE A 90 6.57 -14.29 9.37
N ASP A 91 6.85 -13.44 10.33
CA ASP A 91 5.94 -13.13 11.44
C ASP A 91 4.97 -12.00 11.10
N ALA A 92 5.46 -11.02 10.35
CA ALA A 92 4.69 -9.84 9.97
C ALA A 92 5.07 -9.36 8.56
N ALA A 93 4.17 -8.60 7.94
CA ALA A 93 4.42 -7.95 6.67
C ALA A 93 3.71 -6.61 6.59
N SER A 94 4.18 -5.73 5.71
CA SER A 94 3.41 -4.57 5.28
C SER A 94 3.12 -4.66 3.80
N LEU A 95 1.86 -4.49 3.48
CA LEU A 95 1.31 -4.58 2.13
C LEU A 95 0.17 -3.57 1.98
N TRP A 96 -0.44 -3.53 0.81
CA TRP A 96 -1.58 -2.70 0.46
C TRP A 96 -2.72 -3.54 -0.14
N GLU A 97 -3.91 -2.95 -0.18
CA GLU A 97 -5.07 -3.56 -0.82
C GLU A 97 -4.93 -3.62 -2.36
N PRO A 98 -5.51 -4.62 -3.07
CA PRO A 98 -6.34 -5.70 -2.55
C PRO A 98 -5.56 -6.93 -2.06
N THR A 99 -4.25 -6.95 -2.22
CA THR A 99 -3.41 -8.13 -1.92
C THR A 99 -3.49 -8.53 -0.46
N LEU A 100 -3.63 -7.54 0.42
CA LEU A 100 -3.72 -7.77 1.85
C LEU A 100 -5.00 -8.52 2.23
N SER A 101 -6.15 -8.11 1.67
CA SER A 101 -7.41 -8.84 1.85
C SER A 101 -7.32 -10.26 1.32
N ARG A 102 -6.64 -10.49 0.19
CA ARG A 102 -6.39 -11.83 -0.33
C ARG A 102 -5.58 -12.68 0.65
N ILE A 103 -4.49 -12.16 1.22
CA ILE A 103 -3.71 -12.90 2.22
C ILE A 103 -4.56 -13.23 3.45
N ALA A 104 -5.42 -12.32 3.87
CA ALA A 104 -6.31 -12.52 5.00
C ALA A 104 -7.42 -13.56 4.72
N THR A 105 -7.89 -13.66 3.45
CA THR A 105 -9.01 -14.54 3.05
C THR A 105 -8.57 -15.83 2.37
N ASP A 106 -7.63 -15.77 1.42
CA ASP A 106 -7.25 -16.92 0.57
C ASP A 106 -6.35 -17.94 1.28
N VAL A 107 -5.75 -17.56 2.40
CA VAL A 107 -4.82 -18.42 3.16
C VAL A 107 -5.57 -19.28 4.19
N GLY A 108 -6.89 -19.39 4.05
CA GLY A 108 -7.79 -20.02 5.01
C GLY A 108 -8.26 -19.03 6.06
N GLU A 109 -9.52 -19.17 6.50
CA GLU A 109 -10.12 -18.26 7.47
C GLU A 109 -9.17 -17.98 8.63
N GLY A 110 -8.63 -16.75 8.63
CA GLY A 110 -7.92 -16.22 9.76
C GLY A 110 -6.46 -16.62 9.91
N THR A 111 -5.68 -16.70 8.84
CA THR A 111 -4.20 -16.85 8.96
C THR A 111 -3.48 -15.54 9.20
N ALA A 112 -4.13 -14.41 8.88
CA ALA A 112 -3.58 -13.07 9.05
C ALA A 112 -4.61 -12.10 9.62
N ARG A 113 -4.13 -11.08 10.32
CA ARG A 113 -4.94 -9.95 10.78
C ARG A 113 -4.16 -8.64 10.71
N ILE A 114 -4.89 -7.56 10.46
CA ILE A 114 -4.34 -6.20 10.45
C ILE A 114 -4.21 -5.75 11.90
N VAL A 115 -3.04 -5.19 12.27
CA VAL A 115 -2.75 -4.72 13.62
C VAL A 115 -2.35 -3.25 13.70
N ALA A 116 -1.94 -2.65 12.59
CA ALA A 116 -1.68 -1.22 12.50
C ALA A 116 -1.92 -0.72 11.08
N ASP A 117 -2.27 0.55 10.95
CA ASP A 117 -2.45 1.25 9.67
C ASP A 117 -1.60 2.52 9.60
N GLY A 118 -1.67 3.22 8.47
CA GLY A 118 -0.87 4.41 8.22
C GLY A 118 -1.05 5.53 9.25
N SER A 119 -2.15 5.55 10.02
CA SER A 119 -2.37 6.53 11.08
C SER A 119 -1.41 6.34 12.26
N ALA A 120 -0.85 5.14 12.41
CA ALA A 120 0.10 4.83 13.48
C ALA A 120 1.36 5.71 13.45
N CYS A 121 1.78 6.20 12.28
CA CYS A 121 2.99 7.02 12.12
C CYS A 121 2.79 8.22 11.18
N ASP A 122 1.57 8.75 11.06
CA ASP A 122 1.24 9.88 10.19
C ASP A 122 1.82 9.73 8.79
N ASN A 123 1.60 8.58 8.18
CA ASN A 123 2.11 8.25 6.85
C ASN A 123 1.02 8.48 5.79
N PRO A 124 0.87 9.73 5.26
CA PRO A 124 -0.04 9.97 4.16
C PRO A 124 0.50 9.24 2.92
N ASP A 125 -0.38 8.58 2.20
CA ASP A 125 -0.06 7.98 0.92
C ASP A 125 -0.60 8.89 -0.19
N LEU A 126 0.29 9.27 -1.10
CA LEU A 126 -0.01 10.20 -2.19
C LEU A 126 0.06 9.48 -3.53
N GLY A 127 -1.08 9.30 -4.16
CA GLY A 127 -1.16 8.90 -5.56
C GLY A 127 -0.79 10.08 -6.46
N ILE A 128 0.19 9.88 -7.36
CA ILE A 128 0.65 10.91 -8.30
C ILE A 128 0.62 10.40 -9.73
N LEU A 129 0.25 11.28 -10.65
CA LEU A 129 0.36 11.07 -12.07
C LEU A 129 1.63 11.73 -12.59
N ASN A 130 2.49 10.92 -13.19
CA ASN A 130 3.73 11.38 -13.79
C ASN A 130 3.69 11.23 -15.30
N MET A 131 4.25 12.19 -16.02
CA MET A 131 4.48 12.12 -17.45
C MET A 131 5.94 12.42 -17.78
N ARG A 132 6.47 11.84 -18.83
CA ARG A 132 7.81 12.20 -19.32
C ARG A 132 7.81 13.67 -19.75
N ALA A 133 8.87 14.40 -19.43
CA ALA A 133 8.98 15.83 -19.71
C ALA A 133 8.97 16.12 -21.22
N ASP A 134 9.64 15.27 -22.02
CA ASP A 134 9.66 15.37 -23.48
C ASP A 134 8.27 15.09 -24.08
N PHE A 135 7.49 14.14 -23.53
CA PHE A 135 6.12 13.90 -23.96
C PHE A 135 5.22 15.11 -23.73
N VAL A 136 5.27 15.70 -22.51
CA VAL A 136 4.50 16.91 -22.22
C VAL A 136 4.87 18.07 -23.15
N LYS A 137 6.15 18.22 -23.46
CA LYS A 137 6.65 19.26 -24.36
C LYS A 137 6.20 19.05 -25.82
N ASN A 138 6.31 17.82 -26.30
CA ASN A 138 6.08 17.52 -27.72
C ASN A 138 4.61 17.23 -28.05
N HIS A 139 3.79 16.84 -27.05
CA HIS A 139 2.38 16.50 -27.21
C HIS A 139 1.50 17.16 -26.12
N PRO A 140 1.54 18.51 -26.01
CA PRO A 140 0.85 19.22 -24.91
C PRO A 140 -0.67 19.03 -24.94
N ASP A 141 -1.27 18.91 -26.11
CA ASP A 141 -2.72 18.73 -26.22
C ASP A 141 -3.16 17.33 -25.80
N VAL A 142 -2.35 16.31 -26.10
CA VAL A 142 -2.58 14.94 -25.63
C VAL A 142 -2.45 14.88 -24.10
N ALA A 143 -1.40 15.49 -23.54
CA ALA A 143 -1.21 15.57 -22.09
C ALA A 143 -2.38 16.28 -21.38
N LYS A 144 -2.87 17.39 -21.95
CA LYS A 144 -4.07 18.08 -21.43
C LYS A 144 -5.34 17.24 -21.57
N GLY A 145 -5.51 16.54 -22.70
CA GLY A 145 -6.65 15.64 -22.93
C GLY A 145 -6.69 14.53 -21.88
N TYR A 146 -5.54 13.91 -21.61
CA TYR A 146 -5.42 12.89 -20.57
C TYR A 146 -5.81 13.44 -19.18
N LEU A 147 -5.28 14.62 -18.80
CA LEU A 147 -5.60 15.24 -17.52
C LEU A 147 -7.08 15.59 -17.37
N ARG A 148 -7.73 16.03 -18.45
CA ARG A 148 -9.20 16.26 -18.45
C ARG A 148 -9.96 14.97 -18.21
N ALA A 149 -9.63 13.91 -18.94
CA ALA A 149 -10.25 12.59 -18.75
C ALA A 149 -10.06 12.05 -17.33
N GLU A 150 -8.87 12.23 -16.75
CA GLU A 150 -8.58 11.85 -15.38
C GLU A 150 -9.46 12.62 -14.37
N LEU A 151 -9.60 13.93 -14.54
CA LEU A 151 -10.46 14.76 -13.68
C LEU A 151 -11.95 14.39 -13.82
N GLU A 152 -12.39 14.06 -15.02
CA GLU A 152 -13.76 13.59 -15.26
C GLU A 152 -14.00 12.24 -14.60
N ALA A 153 -13.05 11.31 -14.69
CA ALA A 153 -13.12 10.01 -14.02
C ALA A 153 -13.17 10.15 -12.49
N GLN A 154 -12.33 11.02 -11.91
CA GLN A 154 -12.36 11.28 -10.48
C GLN A 154 -13.71 11.85 -10.03
N ARG A 155 -14.28 12.81 -10.76
CA ARG A 155 -15.62 13.35 -10.47
C ARG A 155 -16.70 12.28 -10.56
N TYR A 156 -16.62 11.42 -11.57
CA TYR A 156 -17.54 10.30 -11.75
C TYR A 156 -17.47 9.34 -10.56
N MET A 157 -16.26 8.97 -10.11
CA MET A 157 -16.06 8.07 -8.97
C MET A 157 -16.51 8.66 -7.63
N LEU A 158 -16.44 9.98 -7.47
CA LEU A 158 -16.83 10.66 -6.24
C LEU A 158 -18.34 10.84 -6.11
N ASP A 159 -19.09 10.71 -7.20
CA ASP A 159 -20.55 10.81 -7.18
C ASP A 159 -21.16 9.49 -6.68
N PRO A 160 -21.89 9.51 -5.55
CA PRO A 160 -22.54 8.31 -5.00
C PRO A 160 -23.48 7.60 -5.98
N ALA A 161 -24.09 8.33 -6.91
CA ALA A 161 -24.98 7.76 -7.93
C ALA A 161 -24.26 6.77 -8.87
N ASN A 162 -22.95 6.86 -8.96
CA ASN A 162 -22.12 6.03 -9.84
C ASN A 162 -21.42 4.86 -9.11
N TRP A 163 -21.50 4.76 -7.78
CA TRP A 163 -20.71 3.81 -7.01
C TRP A 163 -20.91 2.35 -7.40
N GLU A 164 -22.11 1.95 -7.71
CA GLU A 164 -22.39 0.57 -8.17
C GLU A 164 -21.63 0.27 -9.48
N ASN A 165 -21.67 1.19 -10.45
CA ASN A 165 -20.91 1.06 -11.69
C ASN A 165 -19.40 1.07 -11.46
N VAL A 166 -18.92 1.93 -10.57
CA VAL A 166 -17.48 2.00 -10.20
C VAL A 166 -17.04 0.69 -9.57
N ILE A 167 -17.79 0.14 -8.63
CA ILE A 167 -17.51 -1.14 -7.98
C ILE A 167 -17.45 -2.26 -9.01
N ASN A 168 -18.42 -2.32 -9.93
CA ASN A 168 -18.45 -3.33 -10.98
C ASN A 168 -17.26 -3.22 -11.94
N MET A 169 -16.86 -2.00 -12.32
CA MET A 169 -15.66 -1.78 -13.13
C MET A 169 -14.39 -2.20 -12.39
N VAL A 170 -14.22 -1.78 -11.14
CA VAL A 170 -13.03 -2.14 -10.32
C VAL A 170 -12.96 -3.65 -10.14
N SER A 171 -14.08 -4.31 -9.80
CA SER A 171 -14.14 -5.76 -9.62
C SER A 171 -13.74 -6.53 -10.89
N LYS A 172 -13.99 -5.95 -12.07
CA LYS A 172 -13.64 -6.56 -13.34
C LYS A 172 -12.15 -6.43 -13.68
N TYR A 173 -11.49 -5.34 -13.27
CA TYR A 173 -10.13 -5.00 -13.71
C TYR A 173 -9.08 -5.07 -12.61
N ALA A 174 -9.46 -5.13 -11.34
CA ALA A 174 -8.56 -5.19 -10.19
C ALA A 174 -8.36 -6.60 -9.63
N THR A 175 -8.47 -7.65 -10.48
CA THR A 175 -8.30 -9.07 -10.11
C THR A 175 -6.84 -9.49 -10.13
#